data_6f796b74fbe19c968bf582927fe838ec
#
_entry.id   6f796b74fbe19c968bf582927fe838ec
#
_cell.length_a   1.000
_cell.length_b   1.000
_cell.length_c   1.000
_cell.angle_alpha   90.00
_cell.angle_beta   90.00
_cell.angle_gamma   90.00
#
_symmetry.space_group_name_H-M   'P 1'
#
loop_
_entity.id
_entity.type
_entity.pdbx_description
1 polymer ?
#
loop_
_entity_poly.entity_id
_entity_poly.type
_entity_poly.pdbx_seq_one_letter_code
_entity_poly.pdbx_strand_id
1 'polypeptide(L)'
;MFKYDFSKILLAVLISLSSSALLAQTYGVGKTLTNKEIEGWNIDVRPDGQGLPKGSGSAVTGKPLYVQYCAACHGQNGEGKPSNQLVGGRGSLNTAKPIMTVGSYWPYATIVFDYINRAMPFHAPQSLKPDEVYGISISFIFESDNP
;
A
#
# COMPACT_ATOMS: atom_id res chain seq x y z
N MET A 1 -8.74 47.64 -43.64
CA MET A 1 -9.53 47.40 -42.40
C MET A 1 -10.34 46.13 -42.60
N PHE A 2 -9.91 45.00 -42.03
CA PHE A 2 -10.59 43.71 -42.18
C PHE A 2 -11.89 43.71 -41.36
N LYS A 3 -13.05 43.65 -42.04
CA LYS A 3 -14.33 43.46 -41.40
C LYS A 3 -14.49 41.97 -41.09
N TYR A 4 -14.31 41.60 -39.85
CA TYR A 4 -14.61 40.24 -39.40
C TYR A 4 -16.13 40.05 -39.40
N ASP A 5 -16.57 39.00 -40.07
CA ASP A 5 -17.99 38.62 -40.13
C ASP A 5 -18.32 37.85 -38.85
N PHE A 6 -18.91 38.52 -37.89
CA PHE A 6 -19.20 38.01 -36.57
C PHE A 6 -20.06 36.72 -36.61
N SER A 7 -20.93 36.62 -37.65
CA SER A 7 -21.75 35.40 -37.81
C SER A 7 -20.94 34.16 -38.14
N LYS A 8 -19.83 34.33 -38.94
CA LYS A 8 -18.96 33.22 -39.29
C LYS A 8 -18.08 32.80 -38.12
N ILE A 9 -17.67 33.73 -37.28
CA ILE A 9 -16.91 33.47 -36.06
C ILE A 9 -17.79 32.70 -35.07
N LEU A 10 -19.04 33.15 -34.86
CA LEU A 10 -19.97 32.47 -33.97
C LEU A 10 -20.32 31.05 -34.44
N LEU A 11 -20.47 30.86 -35.76
CA LEU A 11 -20.70 29.51 -36.33
C LEU A 11 -19.49 28.61 -36.15
N ALA A 12 -18.27 29.10 -36.34
CA ALA A 12 -17.04 28.33 -36.12
C ALA A 12 -16.87 27.91 -34.65
N VAL A 13 -17.20 28.79 -33.70
CA VAL A 13 -17.16 28.50 -32.27
C VAL A 13 -18.20 27.45 -31.89
N LEU A 14 -19.41 27.53 -32.43
CA LEU A 14 -20.48 26.53 -32.20
C LEU A 14 -20.09 25.15 -32.76
N ILE A 15 -19.47 25.08 -33.91
CA ILE A 15 -18.98 23.83 -34.52
C ILE A 15 -17.83 23.24 -33.69
N SER A 16 -16.91 24.04 -33.15
CA SER A 16 -15.81 23.56 -32.33
C SER A 16 -16.25 23.06 -30.97
N LEU A 17 -17.29 23.63 -30.37
CA LEU A 17 -17.88 23.19 -29.11
C LEU A 17 -18.65 21.86 -29.26
N SER A 18 -19.29 21.63 -30.41
CA SER A 18 -20.00 20.37 -30.68
C SER A 18 -19.04 19.18 -30.96
N SER A 19 -17.83 19.42 -31.44
CA SER A 19 -16.86 18.36 -31.72
C SER A 19 -16.29 17.71 -30.43
N SER A 20 -16.28 18.43 -29.32
CA SER A 20 -15.75 17.91 -28.04
C SER A 20 -16.67 16.86 -27.39
N ALA A 21 -17.95 16.87 -27.69
CA ALA A 21 -18.94 15.92 -27.15
C ALA A 21 -18.89 14.54 -27.85
N LEU A 22 -18.27 14.46 -29.03
CA LEU A 22 -18.23 13.24 -29.85
C LEU A 22 -17.01 12.32 -29.52
N LEU A 23 -16.06 12.76 -28.69
CA LEU A 23 -14.85 12.01 -28.39
C LEU A 23 -14.96 11.09 -27.16
N ALA A 24 -16.06 11.16 -26.43
CA ALA A 24 -16.34 10.26 -25.30
C ALA A 24 -17.03 8.97 -25.79
N GLN A 25 -16.38 8.21 -26.66
CA GLN A 25 -16.88 6.92 -27.08
C GLN A 25 -16.71 5.92 -25.94
N THR A 26 -17.80 5.54 -25.28
CA THR A 26 -17.82 4.41 -24.35
C THR A 26 -17.73 3.11 -25.16
N TYR A 27 -16.60 2.44 -25.04
CA TYR A 27 -16.34 1.21 -25.79
C TYR A 27 -17.14 0.00 -25.29
N GLY A 28 -17.94 0.15 -24.25
CA GLY A 28 -18.75 -0.95 -23.67
C GLY A 28 -17.90 -2.07 -23.07
N VAL A 29 -16.63 -1.80 -22.76
CA VAL A 29 -15.71 -2.78 -22.14
C VAL A 29 -15.85 -2.73 -20.63
N GLY A 30 -16.00 -3.91 -20.04
CA GLY A 30 -16.19 -4.06 -18.61
C GLY A 30 -17.64 -3.88 -18.15
N LYS A 31 -17.85 -3.99 -16.85
CA LYS A 31 -19.12 -3.75 -16.17
C LYS A 31 -18.91 -2.88 -14.93
N THR A 32 -19.93 -2.11 -14.57
CA THR A 32 -19.92 -1.43 -13.26
C THR A 32 -20.03 -2.48 -12.16
N LEU A 33 -19.07 -2.44 -11.21
CA LEU A 33 -19.06 -3.33 -10.07
C LEU A 33 -20.02 -2.83 -8.98
N THR A 34 -20.63 -3.77 -8.28
CA THR A 34 -21.38 -3.49 -7.05
C THR A 34 -20.41 -3.26 -5.89
N ASN A 35 -20.84 -2.56 -4.83
CA ASN A 35 -20.02 -2.37 -3.63
C ASN A 35 -19.54 -3.70 -3.03
N LYS A 36 -20.36 -4.74 -3.06
CA LYS A 36 -20.00 -6.08 -2.60
C LYS A 36 -18.88 -6.74 -3.42
N GLU A 37 -18.86 -6.50 -4.74
CA GLU A 37 -17.79 -6.99 -5.60
C GLU A 37 -16.48 -6.23 -5.38
N ILE A 38 -16.57 -4.94 -5.01
CA ILE A 38 -15.41 -4.09 -4.71
C ILE A 38 -14.81 -4.42 -3.34
N GLU A 39 -15.62 -4.81 -2.36
CA GLU A 39 -15.20 -5.09 -0.97
C GLU A 39 -13.99 -6.04 -0.88
N GLY A 40 -13.99 -7.11 -1.67
CA GLY A 40 -12.90 -8.08 -1.69
C GLY A 40 -11.57 -7.54 -2.25
N TRP A 41 -11.60 -6.40 -2.94
CA TRP A 41 -10.42 -5.74 -3.52
C TRP A 41 -9.99 -4.50 -2.75
N ASN A 42 -10.91 -3.89 -2.00
CA ASN A 42 -10.67 -2.69 -1.21
C ASN A 42 -10.14 -3.04 0.18
N ILE A 43 -8.98 -3.70 0.21
CA ILE A 43 -8.32 -4.20 1.42
C ILE A 43 -7.01 -3.47 1.73
N ASP A 44 -6.66 -2.45 0.97
CA ASP A 44 -5.47 -1.64 1.18
C ASP A 44 -5.62 -0.70 2.39
N VAL A 45 -4.49 -0.49 3.06
CA VAL A 45 -4.39 0.46 4.17
C VAL A 45 -3.50 1.63 3.76
N ARG A 46 -4.02 2.84 3.90
CA ARG A 46 -3.32 4.06 3.52
C ARG A 46 -2.35 4.53 4.62
N PRO A 47 -1.37 5.39 4.28
CA PRO A 47 -0.44 5.95 5.25
C PRO A 47 -1.11 6.66 6.44
N ASP A 48 -2.27 7.30 6.20
CA ASP A 48 -3.07 7.99 7.20
C ASP A 48 -3.91 7.05 8.10
N GLY A 49 -3.86 5.74 7.84
CA GLY A 49 -4.59 4.71 8.58
C GLY A 49 -5.99 4.42 8.04
N GLN A 50 -6.43 5.08 6.98
CA GLN A 50 -7.69 4.71 6.34
C GLN A 50 -7.59 3.28 5.81
N GLY A 51 -8.61 2.46 6.06
CA GLY A 51 -8.63 1.05 5.67
C GLY A 51 -8.15 0.09 6.77
N LEU A 52 -7.57 0.58 7.87
CA LEU A 52 -7.20 -0.30 9.00
C LEU A 52 -8.44 -1.01 9.56
N PRO A 53 -8.43 -2.35 9.63
CA PRO A 53 -9.50 -3.10 10.26
C PRO A 53 -9.50 -2.88 11.77
N LYS A 54 -10.64 -3.14 12.41
CA LYS A 54 -10.70 -3.18 13.87
C LYS A 54 -9.81 -4.30 14.41
N GLY A 55 -9.00 -3.98 15.41
CA GLY A 55 -8.08 -4.92 16.04
C GLY A 55 -7.03 -4.22 16.88
N SER A 56 -6.20 -5.01 17.54
CA SER A 56 -5.07 -4.53 18.36
C SER A 56 -4.01 -5.62 18.50
N GLY A 57 -2.79 -5.22 18.83
CA GLY A 57 -1.69 -6.13 19.12
C GLY A 57 -0.62 -5.46 19.97
N SER A 58 0.35 -6.23 20.41
CA SER A 58 1.53 -5.75 21.12
C SER A 58 2.78 -6.48 20.64
N ALA A 59 3.97 -5.95 20.92
CA ALA A 59 5.24 -6.62 20.62
C ALA A 59 5.33 -7.98 21.33
N VAL A 60 4.78 -8.08 22.55
CA VAL A 60 4.76 -9.32 23.32
C VAL A 60 3.92 -10.41 22.66
N THR A 61 2.73 -10.05 22.17
CA THR A 61 1.86 -10.99 21.46
C THR A 61 2.32 -11.25 20.01
N GLY A 62 2.97 -10.28 19.38
CA GLY A 62 3.47 -10.39 18.01
C GLY A 62 4.73 -11.25 17.87
N LYS A 63 5.64 -11.23 18.85
CA LYS A 63 6.91 -11.99 18.76
C LYS A 63 6.70 -13.50 18.53
N PRO A 64 5.86 -14.23 19.28
CA PRO A 64 5.61 -15.64 19.00
C PRO A 64 4.95 -15.88 17.64
N LEU A 65 4.07 -14.99 17.20
CA LEU A 65 3.47 -15.06 15.86
C LEU A 65 4.50 -14.85 14.75
N TYR A 66 5.42 -13.91 14.95
CA TYR A 66 6.56 -13.73 14.05
C TYR A 66 7.40 -15.02 13.94
N VAL A 67 7.74 -15.63 15.05
CA VAL A 67 8.52 -16.89 15.05
C VAL A 67 7.76 -17.98 14.29
N GLN A 68 6.46 -18.06 14.46
CA GLN A 68 5.62 -19.07 13.83
C GLN A 68 5.50 -18.86 12.30
N TYR A 69 5.28 -17.64 11.83
CA TYR A 69 4.89 -17.37 10.44
C TYR A 69 5.99 -16.76 9.57
N CYS A 70 7.01 -16.14 10.15
CA CYS A 70 7.95 -15.28 9.44
C CYS A 70 9.41 -15.75 9.58
N ALA A 71 9.79 -16.27 10.74
CA ALA A 71 11.19 -16.55 11.09
C ALA A 71 11.87 -17.55 10.15
N ALA A 72 11.13 -18.52 9.61
CA ALA A 72 11.69 -19.51 8.68
C ALA A 72 12.29 -18.85 7.42
N CYS A 73 11.78 -17.70 7.01
CA CYS A 73 12.27 -16.96 5.85
C CYS A 73 13.13 -15.74 6.23
N HIS A 74 12.77 -15.04 7.31
CA HIS A 74 13.38 -13.77 7.67
C HIS A 74 14.39 -13.83 8.83
N GLY A 75 14.65 -15.04 9.36
CA GLY A 75 15.54 -15.25 10.50
C GLY A 75 14.79 -15.12 11.84
N GLN A 76 15.35 -15.66 12.92
CA GLN A 76 14.71 -15.72 14.24
C GLN A 76 14.41 -14.33 14.85
N ASN A 77 15.25 -13.35 14.53
CA ASN A 77 15.15 -11.99 15.01
C ASN A 77 14.98 -10.97 13.86
N GLY A 78 14.60 -11.41 12.66
CA GLY A 78 14.43 -10.53 11.51
C GLY A 78 15.74 -10.14 10.82
N GLU A 79 16.83 -10.85 11.10
CA GLU A 79 18.16 -10.60 10.54
C GLU A 79 18.28 -10.99 9.06
N GLY A 80 17.27 -11.63 8.50
CA GLY A 80 17.25 -12.08 7.11
C GLY A 80 17.75 -13.51 6.93
N LYS A 81 17.69 -13.97 5.67
CA LYS A 81 18.07 -15.30 5.18
C LYS A 81 17.02 -16.39 5.48
N PRO A 82 16.53 -17.01 4.40
CA PRO A 82 16.87 -16.72 2.97
C PRO A 82 16.26 -15.43 2.41
N SER A 83 15.24 -14.86 3.07
CA SER A 83 14.58 -13.63 2.63
C SER A 83 15.22 -12.37 3.21
N ASN A 84 14.70 -11.21 2.82
CA ASN A 84 15.24 -9.91 3.23
C ASN A 84 15.25 -9.72 4.75
N GLN A 85 16.26 -8.99 5.21
CA GLN A 85 16.36 -8.48 6.58
C GLN A 85 15.20 -7.51 6.88
N LEU A 86 14.58 -7.65 8.04
CA LEU A 86 13.43 -6.83 8.47
C LEU A 86 13.78 -5.88 9.62
N VAL A 87 14.79 -6.20 10.41
CA VAL A 87 15.22 -5.47 11.62
C VAL A 87 16.63 -4.95 11.49
N GLY A 88 16.95 -3.84 12.16
CA GLY A 88 18.26 -3.19 12.11
C GLY A 88 18.36 -2.12 11.04
N GLY A 89 19.58 -1.66 10.75
CA GLY A 89 19.84 -0.64 9.72
C GLY A 89 19.57 0.81 10.15
N ARG A 90 19.14 1.06 11.38
CA ARG A 90 18.91 2.42 11.89
C ARG A 90 20.19 3.24 11.80
N GLY A 91 20.09 4.46 11.27
CA GLY A 91 21.23 5.36 11.06
C GLY A 91 22.13 4.99 9.86
N SER A 92 21.82 3.91 9.14
CA SER A 92 22.64 3.49 7.99
C SER A 92 22.30 4.19 6.67
N LEU A 93 21.13 4.83 6.57
CA LEU A 93 20.61 5.36 5.29
C LEU A 93 21.48 6.46 4.68
N ASN A 94 22.27 7.18 5.49
CA ASN A 94 23.21 8.21 5.03
C ASN A 94 24.63 7.69 4.81
N THR A 95 24.83 6.38 4.81
CA THR A 95 26.13 5.74 4.61
C THR A 95 26.30 5.21 3.18
N ALA A 96 27.51 4.81 2.82
CA ALA A 96 27.80 4.17 1.54
C ALA A 96 27.14 2.78 1.38
N LYS A 97 26.63 2.18 2.46
CA LYS A 97 25.97 0.87 2.46
C LYS A 97 24.69 0.94 3.29
N PRO A 98 23.63 1.57 2.77
CA PRO A 98 22.36 1.66 3.49
C PRO A 98 21.71 0.29 3.67
N ILE A 99 21.19 0.01 4.86
CA ILE A 99 20.41 -1.18 5.16
C ILE A 99 18.96 -0.75 5.34
N MET A 100 18.12 -1.05 4.35
CA MET A 100 16.72 -0.69 4.31
C MET A 100 15.87 -1.79 4.95
N THR A 101 15.33 -1.51 6.12
CA THR A 101 14.46 -2.43 6.88
C THR A 101 13.16 -1.73 7.26
N VAL A 102 12.27 -2.44 7.94
CA VAL A 102 11.03 -1.88 8.47
C VAL A 102 11.31 -0.66 9.36
N GLY A 103 12.27 -0.77 10.31
CA GLY A 103 12.55 0.31 11.27
C GLY A 103 13.47 1.41 10.77
N SER A 104 14.23 1.19 9.68
CA SER A 104 15.17 2.19 9.16
C SER A 104 14.64 2.97 7.96
N TYR A 105 13.76 2.36 7.15
CA TYR A 105 13.38 2.89 5.84
C TYR A 105 11.87 3.12 5.67
N TRP A 106 11.02 2.30 6.25
CA TRP A 106 9.58 2.40 6.06
C TRP A 106 9.01 3.60 6.83
N PRO A 107 8.34 4.54 6.14
CA PRO A 107 7.96 5.82 6.76
C PRO A 107 6.72 5.75 7.65
N TYR A 108 5.88 4.71 7.49
CA TYR A 108 4.61 4.62 8.20
C TYR A 108 4.34 3.18 8.68
N ALA A 109 3.96 3.03 9.95
CA ALA A 109 3.58 1.75 10.55
C ALA A 109 2.36 1.11 9.83
N THR A 110 1.45 1.93 9.35
CA THR A 110 0.25 1.52 8.59
C THR A 110 0.59 0.79 7.28
N ILE A 111 1.68 1.19 6.61
CA ILE A 111 2.17 0.50 5.40
C ILE A 111 2.76 -0.87 5.75
N VAL A 112 3.38 -1.02 6.93
CA VAL A 112 3.87 -2.31 7.40
C VAL A 112 2.70 -3.26 7.61
N PHE A 113 1.64 -2.78 8.28
CA PHE A 113 0.39 -3.52 8.43
C PHE A 113 -0.17 -3.94 7.07
N ASP A 114 -0.31 -3.00 6.15
CA ASP A 114 -0.86 -3.23 4.82
C ASP A 114 -0.11 -4.32 4.06
N TYR A 115 1.22 -4.23 4.06
CA TYR A 115 2.06 -5.20 3.35
C TYR A 115 1.96 -6.61 3.95
N ILE A 116 2.00 -6.73 5.28
CA ILE A 116 1.85 -8.02 5.94
C ILE A 116 0.47 -8.59 5.66
N ASN A 117 -0.59 -7.79 5.83
CA ASN A 117 -1.97 -8.25 5.61
C ASN A 117 -2.20 -8.77 4.20
N ARG A 118 -1.69 -8.07 3.18
CA ARG A 118 -1.95 -8.40 1.77
C ARG A 118 -0.99 -9.40 1.17
N ALA A 119 0.26 -9.49 1.65
CA ALA A 119 1.33 -10.21 0.96
C ALA A 119 2.04 -11.27 1.81
N MET A 120 1.86 -11.28 3.14
CA MET A 120 2.56 -12.19 4.05
C MET A 120 1.59 -12.99 4.93
N PRO A 121 1.96 -14.25 5.30
CA PRO A 121 3.10 -15.04 4.83
C PRO A 121 3.03 -15.30 3.32
N PHE A 122 4.18 -15.29 2.64
CA PHE A 122 4.23 -15.38 1.17
C PHE A 122 3.49 -16.59 0.58
N HIS A 123 3.49 -17.73 1.28
CA HIS A 123 2.79 -18.95 0.86
C HIS A 123 1.29 -18.96 1.20
N ALA A 124 0.81 -18.01 2.02
CA ALA A 124 -0.57 -17.90 2.44
C ALA A 124 -0.96 -16.43 2.71
N PRO A 125 -0.98 -15.54 1.70
CA PRO A 125 -1.38 -14.15 1.85
C PRO A 125 -2.80 -14.05 2.41
N GLN A 126 -3.08 -13.02 3.21
CA GLN A 126 -4.40 -12.74 3.81
C GLN A 126 -4.91 -13.84 4.77
N SER A 127 -4.04 -14.74 5.24
CA SER A 127 -4.42 -15.80 6.19
C SER A 127 -4.39 -15.37 7.65
N LEU A 128 -3.69 -14.26 7.97
CA LEU A 128 -3.59 -13.75 9.33
C LEU A 128 -4.80 -12.91 9.70
N LYS A 129 -5.21 -13.01 10.97
CA LYS A 129 -6.25 -12.14 11.54
C LYS A 129 -5.71 -10.74 11.80
N PRO A 130 -6.57 -9.69 11.83
CA PRO A 130 -6.12 -8.33 12.10
C PRO A 130 -5.25 -8.17 13.35
N ASP A 131 -5.63 -8.79 14.48
CA ASP A 131 -4.85 -8.73 15.72
C ASP A 131 -3.46 -9.34 15.59
N GLU A 132 -3.33 -10.42 14.80
CA GLU A 132 -2.04 -11.07 14.53
C GLU A 132 -1.15 -10.14 13.68
N VAL A 133 -1.72 -9.50 12.67
CA VAL A 133 -1.00 -8.52 11.83
C VAL A 133 -0.56 -7.32 12.66
N TYR A 134 -1.43 -6.79 13.53
CA TYR A 134 -1.07 -5.70 14.46
C TYR A 134 0.09 -6.11 15.36
N GLY A 135 0.01 -7.28 15.99
CA GLY A 135 1.06 -7.78 16.86
C GLY A 135 2.41 -7.91 16.16
N ILE A 136 2.43 -8.55 14.99
CA ILE A 136 3.64 -8.72 14.18
C ILE A 136 4.20 -7.36 13.75
N SER A 137 3.37 -6.44 13.27
CA SER A 137 3.81 -5.11 12.84
C SER A 137 4.48 -4.33 13.97
N ILE A 138 3.88 -4.35 15.17
CA ILE A 138 4.43 -3.67 16.35
C ILE A 138 5.72 -4.34 16.82
N SER A 139 5.84 -5.66 16.72
CA SER A 139 7.08 -6.35 17.12
C SER A 139 8.28 -5.92 16.27
N PHE A 140 8.13 -5.69 14.97
CA PHE A 140 9.20 -5.17 14.12
C PHE A 140 9.65 -3.77 14.50
N ILE A 141 8.68 -2.88 14.78
CA ILE A 141 8.98 -1.51 15.17
C ILE A 141 9.73 -1.51 16.51
N PHE A 142 9.27 -2.30 17.47
CA PHE A 142 9.91 -2.43 18.78
C PHE A 142 11.33 -3.00 18.70
N GLU A 143 11.54 -4.09 17.97
CA GLU A 143 12.86 -4.72 17.78
C GLU A 143 13.83 -3.78 17.03
N SER A 144 13.31 -2.94 16.14
CA SER A 144 14.13 -1.95 15.44
C SER A 144 14.59 -0.80 16.34
N ASP A 145 13.88 -0.52 17.43
CA ASP A 145 14.22 0.51 18.40
C ASP A 145 15.12 0.01 19.54
N ASN A 146 15.17 -1.31 19.74
CA ASN A 146 15.97 -1.97 20.78
C ASN A 146 16.86 -3.03 20.16
N PRO A 147 17.99 -2.61 19.51
CA PRO A 147 18.92 -3.51 18.84
C PRO A 147 19.71 -4.40 19.82
#